data_4a39fe21eff4629704f501a50974b4b5
#
_entry.id   4a39fe21eff4629704f501a50974b4b5
#
_cell.length_a   1.000
_cell.length_b   1.000
_cell.length_c   1.000
_cell.angle_alpha   90.00
_cell.angle_beta   90.00
_cell.angle_gamma   90.00
#
_symmetry.space_group_name_H-M   'P 1'
#
loop_
_entity.id
_entity.type
_entity.pdbx_description
1 polymer ?
#
loop_
_entity_poly.entity_id
_entity_poly.type
_entity_poly.pdbx_seq_one_letter_code
_entity_poly.pdbx_strand_id
1 'polypeptide(L)'
;MANNLDFSSIITSEWPILKVILGVAFIIVIFNFFFSFLKKKLLQSAKSKKQISNIKIMSKITNVTFFLIVIFLAFFYAVGSWTGLGLMAGLVTAGLGFALQKPITSLAAWVMVVIKRPFSIGDRIMIGNIKGEVYDISLTHIYVDEVGGDVNSEELSGRNVMVPNHLLFEQNIINYTLVNDYVLAEVTANVTYEGDLDKAIELTKKAAVKHLQQYIKETKKEPKIRVEMKDSGIDLKVRFYAPIRDIPRVKSDISKEIYDIIKKQKEVNFAYPHTEMIISDEKASSDFKKK
;
A
#
# COMPACT_ATOMS: atom_id res chain seq x y z
N MET A 1 31.67 -17.24 72.36
CA MET A 1 31.94 -17.83 71.05
C MET A 1 31.96 -16.70 70.06
N ALA A 2 33.12 -16.19 69.67
CA ALA A 2 33.26 -15.15 68.66
C ALA A 2 33.28 -15.81 67.30
N ASN A 3 32.27 -15.52 66.48
CA ASN A 3 32.28 -15.91 65.08
C ASN A 3 33.39 -15.12 64.39
N ASN A 4 34.54 -15.73 64.18
CA ASN A 4 35.52 -15.22 63.23
C ASN A 4 34.93 -15.27 61.81
N LEU A 5 34.38 -14.12 61.37
CA LEU A 5 34.09 -13.91 59.98
C LEU A 5 35.41 -14.05 59.23
N ASP A 6 35.56 -15.15 58.50
CA ASP A 6 36.76 -15.45 57.73
C ASP A 6 36.75 -14.55 56.47
N PHE A 7 37.34 -13.34 56.62
CA PHE A 7 37.48 -12.36 55.57
C PHE A 7 38.21 -12.90 54.35
N SER A 8 39.02 -13.94 54.51
CA SER A 8 39.75 -14.56 53.39
C SER A 8 38.81 -15.32 52.45
N SER A 9 37.78 -15.97 52.99
CA SER A 9 36.79 -16.70 52.21
C SER A 9 35.88 -15.78 51.39
N ILE A 10 35.55 -14.62 51.92
CA ILE A 10 34.74 -13.60 51.21
C ILE A 10 35.57 -13.02 50.04
N ILE A 11 36.84 -12.69 50.26
CA ILE A 11 37.70 -12.14 49.22
C ILE A 11 37.92 -13.17 48.08
N THR A 12 38.13 -14.43 48.37
CA THR A 12 38.39 -15.45 47.35
C THR A 12 37.16 -15.80 46.51
N SER A 13 35.94 -15.69 47.07
CA SER A 13 34.70 -15.96 46.33
C SER A 13 34.32 -14.81 45.37
N GLU A 14 34.68 -13.57 45.69
CA GLU A 14 34.30 -12.39 44.87
C GLU A 14 35.35 -12.04 43.78
N TRP A 15 36.58 -12.59 43.85
CA TRP A 15 37.66 -12.33 42.87
C TRP A 15 37.30 -12.60 41.41
N PRO A 16 36.56 -13.67 41.05
CA PRO A 16 36.19 -13.88 39.65
C PRO A 16 35.24 -12.80 39.13
N ILE A 17 34.29 -12.35 39.95
CA ILE A 17 33.33 -11.30 39.56
C ILE A 17 34.06 -9.95 39.39
N LEU A 18 34.96 -9.61 40.31
CA LEU A 18 35.74 -8.36 40.23
C LEU A 18 36.65 -8.32 38.97
N LYS A 19 37.30 -9.43 38.62
CA LYS A 19 38.10 -9.54 37.39
C LYS A 19 37.26 -9.30 36.13
N VAL A 20 36.04 -9.80 36.12
CA VAL A 20 35.13 -9.59 34.98
C VAL A 20 34.68 -8.15 34.87
N ILE A 21 34.28 -7.54 35.99
CA ILE A 21 33.88 -6.12 36.03
C ILE A 21 35.03 -5.25 35.50
N LEU A 22 36.26 -5.50 36.00
CA LEU A 22 37.46 -4.77 35.55
C LEU A 22 37.79 -5.03 34.08
N GLY A 23 37.65 -6.26 33.60
CA GLY A 23 37.82 -6.62 32.16
C GLY A 23 36.81 -5.95 31.24
N VAL A 24 35.54 -5.98 31.62
CA VAL A 24 34.46 -5.31 30.88
C VAL A 24 34.68 -3.77 30.88
N ALA A 25 35.00 -3.18 32.02
CA ALA A 25 35.31 -1.76 32.14
C ALA A 25 36.49 -1.38 31.23
N PHE A 26 37.57 -2.20 31.23
CA PHE A 26 38.73 -1.99 30.36
C PHE A 26 38.36 -2.04 28.87
N ILE A 27 37.57 -3.01 28.45
CA ILE A 27 37.08 -3.13 27.07
C ILE A 27 36.25 -1.91 26.68
N ILE A 28 35.38 -1.44 27.56
CA ILE A 28 34.55 -0.25 27.32
C ILE A 28 35.43 0.99 27.15
N VAL A 29 36.45 1.18 27.99
CA VAL A 29 37.37 2.32 27.91
C VAL A 29 38.16 2.30 26.61
N ILE A 30 38.75 1.16 26.24
CA ILE A 30 39.50 1.03 25.00
C ILE A 30 38.62 1.29 23.78
N PHE A 31 37.43 0.72 23.74
CA PHE A 31 36.50 0.93 22.64
C PHE A 31 36.11 2.40 22.51
N ASN A 32 35.73 3.06 23.62
CA ASN A 32 35.36 4.48 23.61
C ASN A 32 36.51 5.36 23.14
N PHE A 33 37.72 5.08 23.58
CA PHE A 33 38.91 5.81 23.17
C PHE A 33 39.16 5.65 21.66
N PHE A 34 39.23 4.42 21.18
CA PHE A 34 39.47 4.11 19.76
C PHE A 34 38.36 4.66 18.86
N PHE A 35 37.11 4.45 19.28
CA PHE A 35 35.96 4.89 18.49
C PHE A 35 35.79 6.41 18.45
N SER A 36 36.08 7.11 19.55
CA SER A 36 36.10 8.56 19.59
C SER A 36 37.17 9.16 18.69
N PHE A 37 38.34 8.51 18.66
CA PHE A 37 39.42 8.88 17.75
C PHE A 37 39.03 8.74 16.28
N LEU A 38 38.45 7.57 15.92
CA LEU A 38 37.97 7.29 14.57
C LEU A 38 36.85 8.27 14.15
N LYS A 39 35.87 8.50 15.02
CA LYS A 39 34.78 9.45 14.80
C LYS A 39 35.31 10.88 14.56
N LYS A 40 36.26 11.34 15.36
CA LYS A 40 36.88 12.65 15.20
C LYS A 40 37.56 12.77 13.83
N LYS A 41 38.31 11.75 13.42
CA LYS A 41 39.00 11.71 12.11
C LYS A 41 37.98 11.74 10.94
N LEU A 42 36.89 10.94 11.04
CA LEU A 42 35.85 10.94 10.02
C LEU A 42 35.12 12.28 9.93
N LEU A 43 34.80 12.91 11.06
CA LEU A 43 34.17 14.22 11.07
C LEU A 43 35.04 15.34 10.48
N GLN A 44 36.37 15.25 10.65
CA GLN A 44 37.32 16.20 10.05
C GLN A 44 37.42 16.05 8.52
N SER A 45 37.21 14.82 8.00
CA SER A 45 37.21 14.54 6.56
C SER A 45 35.86 14.82 5.87
N ALA A 46 34.81 15.10 6.63
CA ALA A 46 33.48 15.31 6.08
C ALA A 46 33.32 16.69 5.45
N LYS A 47 33.00 16.75 4.15
CA LYS A 47 32.86 17.98 3.36
C LYS A 47 31.41 18.50 3.27
N SER A 48 30.40 17.71 3.62
CA SER A 48 29.02 18.12 3.51
C SER A 48 28.22 17.89 4.79
N LYS A 49 27.15 18.69 5.00
CA LYS A 49 26.21 18.52 6.14
C LYS A 49 25.58 17.12 6.18
N LYS A 50 25.32 16.52 5.00
CA LYS A 50 24.78 15.17 4.86
C LYS A 50 25.77 14.10 5.35
N GLN A 51 27.07 14.25 5.00
CA GLN A 51 28.12 13.35 5.48
C GLN A 51 28.29 13.43 7.00
N ILE A 52 28.28 14.63 7.58
CA ILE A 52 28.35 14.85 9.02
C ILE A 52 27.16 14.17 9.73
N SER A 53 25.95 14.32 9.20
CA SER A 53 24.75 13.67 9.72
C SER A 53 24.88 12.15 9.69
N ASN A 54 25.30 11.57 8.57
CA ASN A 54 25.49 10.13 8.41
C ASN A 54 26.54 9.57 9.40
N ILE A 55 27.68 10.26 9.58
CA ILE A 55 28.72 9.86 10.54
C ILE A 55 28.16 9.87 11.97
N LYS A 56 27.35 10.87 12.34
CA LYS A 56 26.72 10.95 13.67
C LYS A 56 25.74 9.79 13.88
N ILE A 57 24.90 9.48 12.88
CA ILE A 57 23.93 8.37 12.94
C ILE A 57 24.67 7.03 13.06
N MET A 58 25.66 6.78 12.18
CA MET A 58 26.47 5.57 12.24
C MET A 58 27.18 5.42 13.58
N SER A 59 27.74 6.51 14.10
CA SER A 59 28.38 6.54 15.42
C SER A 59 27.41 6.16 16.55
N LYS A 60 26.16 6.63 16.49
CA LYS A 60 25.13 6.26 17.49
C LYS A 60 24.78 4.79 17.39
N ILE A 61 24.58 4.26 16.18
CA ILE A 61 24.28 2.86 15.93
C ILE A 61 25.43 1.98 16.48
N THR A 62 26.67 2.27 16.11
CA THR A 62 27.86 1.51 16.55
C THR A 62 27.98 1.50 18.07
N ASN A 63 27.77 2.62 18.76
CA ASN A 63 27.79 2.67 20.22
C ASN A 63 26.69 1.82 20.85
N VAL A 64 25.46 1.89 20.33
CA VAL A 64 24.34 1.06 20.85
C VAL A 64 24.62 -0.42 20.64
N THR A 65 25.09 -0.81 19.43
CA THR A 65 25.43 -2.21 19.12
C THR A 65 26.55 -2.71 20.02
N PHE A 66 27.60 -1.92 20.21
CA PHE A 66 28.69 -2.29 21.12
C PHE A 66 28.21 -2.48 22.56
N PHE A 67 27.38 -1.56 23.06
CA PHE A 67 26.83 -1.67 24.41
C PHE A 67 25.95 -2.92 24.59
N LEU A 68 25.15 -3.26 23.59
CA LEU A 68 24.36 -4.51 23.59
C LEU A 68 25.25 -5.74 23.60
N ILE A 69 26.35 -5.77 22.83
CA ILE A 69 27.34 -6.86 22.83
C ILE A 69 27.99 -7.00 24.22
N VAL A 70 28.37 -5.89 24.84
CA VAL A 70 29.00 -5.89 26.17
C VAL A 70 28.03 -6.42 27.23
N ILE A 71 26.77 -5.99 27.20
CA ILE A 71 25.72 -6.51 28.09
C ILE A 71 25.55 -8.02 27.87
N PHE A 72 25.48 -8.47 26.62
CA PHE A 72 25.35 -9.88 26.28
C PHE A 72 26.52 -10.70 26.82
N LEU A 73 27.77 -10.24 26.63
CA LEU A 73 28.97 -10.91 27.13
C LEU A 73 29.04 -10.91 28.66
N ALA A 74 28.67 -9.81 29.32
CA ALA A 74 28.62 -9.75 30.77
C ALA A 74 27.58 -10.71 31.35
N PHE A 75 26.43 -10.78 30.73
CA PHE A 75 25.38 -11.72 31.07
C PHE A 75 25.81 -13.18 30.84
N PHE A 76 26.48 -13.43 29.69
CA PHE A 76 27.08 -14.72 29.34
C PHE A 76 27.98 -15.25 30.44
N TYR A 77 28.84 -14.38 30.98
CA TYR A 77 29.74 -14.73 32.08
C TYR A 77 29.01 -14.99 33.41
N ALA A 78 27.97 -14.21 33.69
CA ALA A 78 27.25 -14.29 34.98
C ALA A 78 26.45 -15.60 35.14
N VAL A 79 25.97 -16.18 34.03
CA VAL A 79 25.13 -17.40 34.05
C VAL A 79 25.95 -18.66 34.38
N GLY A 80 27.25 -18.70 34.10
CA GLY A 80 28.19 -19.74 34.57
C GLY A 80 27.91 -21.18 34.11
N SER A 81 26.85 -21.44 33.33
CA SER A 81 26.50 -22.77 32.82
C SER A 81 26.25 -22.80 31.32
N TRP A 82 26.78 -23.78 30.61
CA TRP A 82 26.56 -23.95 29.18
C TRP A 82 25.10 -24.18 28.81
N THR A 83 24.33 -24.85 29.67
CA THR A 83 22.90 -25.10 29.45
C THR A 83 22.08 -23.81 29.53
N GLY A 84 22.34 -22.97 30.54
CA GLY A 84 21.67 -21.66 30.68
C GLY A 84 21.99 -20.73 29.50
N LEU A 85 23.22 -20.77 28.99
CA LEU A 85 23.64 -20.03 27.82
C LEU A 85 22.90 -20.46 26.55
N GLY A 86 22.74 -21.75 26.34
CA GLY A 86 22.01 -22.28 25.19
C GLY A 86 20.54 -21.80 25.20
N LEU A 87 19.91 -21.84 26.35
CA LEU A 87 18.52 -21.39 26.54
C LEU A 87 18.38 -19.89 26.27
N MET A 88 19.27 -19.05 26.82
CA MET A 88 19.27 -17.61 26.60
C MET A 88 19.59 -17.24 25.16
N ALA A 89 20.59 -17.87 24.55
CA ALA A 89 20.88 -17.65 23.13
C ALA A 89 19.68 -18.00 22.25
N GLY A 90 18.98 -19.10 22.58
CA GLY A 90 17.75 -19.49 21.92
C GLY A 90 16.65 -18.44 22.02
N LEU A 91 16.40 -17.90 23.23
CA LEU A 91 15.40 -16.84 23.45
C LEU A 91 15.77 -15.55 22.73
N VAL A 92 17.03 -15.11 22.79
CA VAL A 92 17.51 -13.92 22.07
C VAL A 92 17.38 -14.11 20.56
N THR A 93 17.76 -15.26 20.05
CA THR A 93 17.65 -15.59 18.61
C THR A 93 16.21 -15.61 18.15
N ALA A 94 15.30 -16.21 18.94
CA ALA A 94 13.87 -16.19 18.66
C ALA A 94 13.33 -14.75 18.63
N GLY A 95 13.65 -13.93 19.64
CA GLY A 95 13.26 -12.53 19.71
C GLY A 95 13.75 -11.70 18.52
N LEU A 96 15.02 -11.87 18.14
CA LEU A 96 15.60 -11.24 16.94
C LEU A 96 14.94 -11.74 15.66
N GLY A 97 14.64 -13.04 15.56
CA GLY A 97 13.90 -13.62 14.43
C GLY A 97 12.54 -12.95 14.23
N PHE A 98 11.76 -12.79 15.30
CA PHE A 98 10.48 -12.08 15.24
C PHE A 98 10.66 -10.59 14.89
N ALA A 99 11.65 -9.92 15.49
CA ALA A 99 11.90 -8.49 15.21
C ALA A 99 12.32 -8.24 13.75
N LEU A 100 13.07 -9.17 13.15
CA LEU A 100 13.57 -9.07 11.77
C LEU A 100 12.64 -9.74 10.74
N GLN A 101 11.55 -10.36 11.15
CA GLN A 101 10.64 -11.10 10.26
C GLN A 101 10.20 -10.24 9.06
N LYS A 102 9.63 -9.05 9.32
CA LYS A 102 9.14 -8.16 8.23
C LYS A 102 10.25 -7.65 7.30
N PRO A 103 11.41 -7.18 7.78
CA PRO A 103 12.55 -6.86 6.91
C PRO A 103 13.02 -8.01 6.03
N ILE A 104 13.14 -9.22 6.59
CA ILE A 104 13.57 -10.42 5.83
C ILE A 104 12.50 -10.79 4.80
N THR A 105 11.22 -10.78 5.17
CA THR A 105 10.12 -11.04 4.25
C THR A 105 10.07 -10.00 3.12
N SER A 106 10.36 -8.72 3.41
CA SER A 106 10.45 -7.68 2.38
C SER A 106 11.55 -7.97 1.36
N LEU A 107 12.72 -8.44 1.81
CA LEU A 107 13.80 -8.84 0.90
C LEU A 107 13.41 -10.05 0.04
N ALA A 108 12.78 -11.06 0.64
CA ALA A 108 12.27 -12.23 -0.08
C ALA A 108 11.21 -11.85 -1.13
N ALA A 109 10.33 -10.91 -0.79
CA ALA A 109 9.34 -10.37 -1.71
C ALA A 109 9.99 -9.62 -2.88
N TRP A 110 11.01 -8.81 -2.62
CA TRP A 110 11.79 -8.16 -3.68
C TRP A 110 12.41 -9.18 -4.64
N VAL A 111 13.05 -10.22 -4.12
CA VAL A 111 13.59 -11.31 -4.95
C VAL A 111 12.50 -11.96 -5.80
N MET A 112 11.32 -12.23 -5.21
CA MET A 112 10.18 -12.77 -5.94
C MET A 112 9.77 -11.86 -7.11
N VAL A 113 9.66 -10.55 -6.87
CA VAL A 113 9.29 -9.58 -7.93
C VAL A 113 10.32 -9.57 -9.05
N VAL A 114 11.61 -9.55 -8.73
CA VAL A 114 12.70 -9.53 -9.72
C VAL A 114 12.71 -10.80 -10.59
N ILE A 115 12.46 -11.97 -9.99
CA ILE A 115 12.50 -13.26 -10.70
C ILE A 115 11.19 -13.54 -11.44
N LYS A 116 10.04 -13.41 -10.75
CA LYS A 116 8.74 -13.81 -11.32
C LYS A 116 8.03 -12.68 -12.07
N ARG A 117 8.39 -11.43 -11.83
CA ARG A 117 7.83 -10.23 -12.45
C ARG A 117 6.30 -10.22 -12.48
N PRO A 118 5.61 -10.37 -11.34
CA PRO A 118 4.15 -10.28 -11.30
C PRO A 118 3.66 -8.89 -11.72
N PHE A 119 4.52 -7.90 -11.66
CA PHE A 119 4.37 -6.55 -12.21
C PHE A 119 5.75 -5.93 -12.46
N SER A 120 5.78 -4.86 -13.23
CA SER A 120 6.97 -4.10 -13.62
C SER A 120 6.79 -2.60 -13.36
N ILE A 121 7.88 -1.83 -13.46
CA ILE A 121 7.80 -0.37 -13.45
C ILE A 121 6.96 0.07 -14.65
N GLY A 122 6.01 0.97 -14.41
CA GLY A 122 5.02 1.44 -15.37
C GLY A 122 3.69 0.70 -15.34
N ASP A 123 3.60 -0.45 -14.66
CA ASP A 123 2.34 -1.16 -14.50
C ASP A 123 1.40 -0.44 -13.53
N ARG A 124 0.11 -0.48 -13.86
CA ARG A 124 -0.96 -0.09 -12.94
C ARG A 124 -1.39 -1.29 -12.13
N ILE A 125 -1.15 -1.22 -10.82
CA ILE A 125 -1.43 -2.31 -9.88
C ILE A 125 -2.30 -1.83 -8.72
N MET A 126 -2.87 -2.80 -8.02
CA MET A 126 -3.52 -2.58 -6.73
C MET A 126 -2.99 -3.62 -5.75
N ILE A 127 -2.48 -3.15 -4.62
CA ILE A 127 -2.00 -3.98 -3.49
C ILE A 127 -2.88 -3.61 -2.29
N GLY A 128 -3.71 -4.56 -1.86
CA GLY A 128 -4.74 -4.27 -0.86
C GLY A 128 -5.66 -3.14 -1.33
N ASN A 129 -5.64 -2.00 -0.64
CA ASN A 129 -6.46 -0.82 -0.99
C ASN A 129 -5.68 0.27 -1.74
N ILE A 130 -4.39 0.07 -2.00
CA ILE A 130 -3.54 1.04 -2.66
C ILE A 130 -3.51 0.74 -4.15
N LYS A 131 -4.10 1.62 -4.95
CA LYS A 131 -4.09 1.55 -6.41
C LYS A 131 -3.18 2.62 -6.98
N GLY A 132 -2.35 2.27 -7.96
CA GLY A 132 -1.49 3.26 -8.60
C GLY A 132 -0.55 2.67 -9.64
N GLU A 133 0.34 3.50 -10.17
CA GLU A 133 1.35 3.13 -11.15
C GLU A 133 2.71 2.97 -10.44
N VAL A 134 3.35 1.84 -10.68
CA VAL A 134 4.67 1.56 -10.11
C VAL A 134 5.72 2.42 -10.81
N TYR A 135 6.43 3.29 -10.06
CA TYR A 135 7.51 4.06 -10.64
C TYR A 135 8.91 3.62 -10.17
N ASP A 136 9.01 2.90 -9.04
CA ASP A 136 10.27 2.33 -8.59
C ASP A 136 10.05 1.12 -7.66
N ILE A 137 11.04 0.19 -7.63
CA ILE A 137 11.02 -1.02 -6.79
C ILE A 137 12.37 -1.15 -6.10
N SER A 138 12.42 -0.88 -4.80
CA SER A 138 13.60 -1.05 -3.96
C SER A 138 13.59 -2.37 -3.18
N LEU A 139 14.68 -2.68 -2.46
CA LEU A 139 14.82 -3.88 -1.64
C LEU A 139 13.71 -4.05 -0.59
N THR A 140 13.16 -2.96 -0.09
CA THR A 140 12.22 -2.98 1.04
C THR A 140 10.85 -2.41 0.71
N HIS A 141 10.74 -1.58 -0.33
CA HIS A 141 9.51 -0.88 -0.69
C HIS A 141 9.30 -0.83 -2.20
N ILE A 142 8.03 -0.86 -2.60
CA ILE A 142 7.54 -0.48 -3.92
C ILE A 142 7.05 0.95 -3.82
N TYR A 143 7.39 1.76 -4.81
CA TYR A 143 6.98 3.16 -4.90
C TYR A 143 5.90 3.27 -5.97
N VAL A 144 4.77 3.86 -5.60
CA VAL A 144 3.56 3.88 -6.42
C VAL A 144 3.04 5.32 -6.51
N ASP A 145 2.82 5.80 -7.73
CA ASP A 145 2.05 7.02 -7.98
C ASP A 145 0.57 6.68 -7.83
N GLU A 146 -0.06 7.20 -6.79
CA GLU A 146 -1.42 6.83 -6.42
C GLU A 146 -2.44 7.26 -7.46
N VAL A 147 -3.42 6.39 -7.68
CA VAL A 147 -4.59 6.63 -8.53
C VAL A 147 -5.84 6.76 -7.68
N GLY A 148 -6.64 7.77 -7.94
CA GLY A 148 -7.89 8.07 -7.22
C GLY A 148 -7.64 8.79 -5.90
N GLY A 149 -7.15 8.10 -4.90
CA GLY A 149 -6.96 8.68 -3.57
C GLY A 149 -8.29 9.08 -2.92
N ASP A 150 -8.41 10.36 -2.54
CA ASP A 150 -9.62 10.91 -1.94
C ASP A 150 -10.74 11.17 -2.98
N VAL A 151 -10.38 11.15 -4.27
CA VAL A 151 -11.33 11.29 -5.37
C VAL A 151 -11.59 9.92 -5.96
N ASN A 152 -12.86 9.54 -6.10
CA ASN A 152 -13.23 8.28 -6.75
C ASN A 152 -13.03 8.39 -8.27
N SER A 153 -11.77 8.38 -8.69
CA SER A 153 -11.33 8.54 -10.07
C SER A 153 -10.27 7.50 -10.44
N GLU A 154 -10.11 7.25 -11.73
CA GLU A 154 -9.01 6.46 -12.31
C GLU A 154 -7.81 7.34 -12.72
N GLU A 155 -7.76 8.59 -12.28
CA GLU A 155 -6.68 9.54 -12.56
C GLU A 155 -5.63 9.52 -11.45
N LEU A 156 -4.41 9.95 -11.77
CA LEU A 156 -3.33 10.10 -10.80
C LEU A 156 -3.69 11.18 -9.76
N SER A 157 -3.58 10.83 -8.50
CA SER A 157 -3.88 11.77 -7.38
C SER A 157 -2.77 12.81 -7.16
N GLY A 158 -1.58 12.59 -7.73
CA GLY A 158 -0.37 13.37 -7.47
C GLY A 158 0.32 13.00 -6.15
N ARG A 159 -0.14 11.96 -5.45
CA ARG A 159 0.47 11.46 -4.21
C ARG A 159 1.31 10.22 -4.50
N ASN A 160 2.47 10.15 -3.84
CA ASN A 160 3.36 9.00 -3.93
C ASN A 160 3.21 8.15 -2.67
N VAL A 161 2.98 6.86 -2.85
CA VAL A 161 2.80 5.90 -1.75
C VAL A 161 3.97 4.91 -1.74
N MET A 162 4.56 4.72 -0.58
CA MET A 162 5.59 3.70 -0.35
C MET A 162 4.93 2.47 0.28
N VAL A 163 4.87 1.38 -0.49
CA VAL A 163 4.29 0.10 -0.05
C VAL A 163 5.40 -0.83 0.39
N PRO A 164 5.45 -1.27 1.65
CA PRO A 164 6.44 -2.25 2.10
C PRO A 164 6.31 -3.59 1.35
N ASN A 165 7.43 -4.13 0.85
CA ASN A 165 7.41 -5.33 0.02
C ASN A 165 6.81 -6.56 0.72
N HIS A 166 6.92 -6.69 2.06
CA HIS A 166 6.34 -7.84 2.78
C HIS A 166 4.82 -7.97 2.58
N LEU A 167 4.12 -6.85 2.29
CA LEU A 167 2.68 -6.88 2.01
C LEU A 167 2.31 -7.69 0.76
N LEU A 168 3.25 -7.94 -0.15
CA LEU A 168 3.03 -8.80 -1.33
C LEU A 168 2.72 -10.27 -0.97
N PHE A 169 3.07 -10.72 0.24
CA PHE A 169 2.70 -12.05 0.75
C PHE A 169 1.42 -12.03 1.60
N GLU A 170 0.99 -10.86 2.05
CA GLU A 170 -0.16 -10.69 2.94
C GLU A 170 -1.42 -10.19 2.19
N GLN A 171 -1.24 -9.55 1.02
CA GLN A 171 -2.28 -8.87 0.27
C GLN A 171 -2.42 -9.44 -1.15
N ASN A 172 -3.62 -9.33 -1.71
CA ASN A 172 -3.83 -9.63 -3.12
C ASN A 172 -3.17 -8.56 -4.00
N ILE A 173 -2.52 -9.00 -5.06
CA ILE A 173 -1.94 -8.14 -6.08
C ILE A 173 -2.82 -8.24 -7.32
N ILE A 174 -3.42 -7.13 -7.73
CA ILE A 174 -4.17 -7.02 -8.99
C ILE A 174 -3.32 -6.20 -9.94
N ASN A 175 -2.92 -6.78 -11.07
CA ASN A 175 -2.22 -6.06 -12.13
C ASN A 175 -3.18 -5.81 -13.28
N TYR A 176 -3.46 -4.54 -13.57
CA TYR A 176 -4.41 -4.13 -14.61
C TYR A 176 -3.77 -4.07 -16.00
N THR A 177 -2.44 -4.06 -16.09
CA THR A 177 -1.69 -3.83 -17.33
C THR A 177 -0.73 -4.98 -17.67
N LEU A 178 -0.78 -6.10 -16.94
CA LEU A 178 0.16 -7.23 -17.12
C LEU A 178 0.20 -7.79 -18.55
N VAL A 179 -0.95 -7.89 -19.21
CA VAL A 179 -1.06 -8.47 -20.55
C VAL A 179 -1.18 -7.37 -21.61
N ASN A 180 -2.00 -6.37 -21.30
CA ASN A 180 -2.20 -5.18 -22.13
C ASN A 180 -2.92 -4.12 -21.28
N ASP A 181 -2.95 -2.88 -21.77
CA ASP A 181 -3.52 -1.75 -21.03
C ASP A 181 -5.07 -1.70 -21.07
N TYR A 182 -5.71 -2.61 -21.82
CA TYR A 182 -7.16 -2.58 -22.03
C TYR A 182 -7.90 -3.27 -20.90
N VAL A 183 -8.77 -2.53 -20.23
CA VAL A 183 -9.65 -3.06 -19.17
C VAL A 183 -11.11 -2.83 -19.51
N LEU A 184 -12.00 -3.65 -18.94
CA LEU A 184 -13.44 -3.51 -19.08
C LEU A 184 -13.91 -2.32 -18.24
N ALA A 185 -14.60 -1.38 -18.90
CA ALA A 185 -15.24 -0.24 -18.27
C ALA A 185 -16.74 -0.21 -18.57
N GLU A 186 -17.49 0.54 -17.77
CA GLU A 186 -18.94 0.68 -17.91
C GLU A 186 -19.36 2.13 -17.72
N VAL A 187 -20.33 2.56 -18.52
CA VAL A 187 -21.10 3.80 -18.37
C VAL A 187 -22.56 3.44 -18.31
N THR A 188 -23.30 4.00 -17.35
CA THR A 188 -24.72 3.75 -17.16
C THR A 188 -25.53 4.97 -17.55
N ALA A 189 -26.58 4.78 -18.36
CA ALA A 189 -27.63 5.76 -18.63
C ALA A 189 -28.96 5.19 -18.15
N ASN A 190 -29.74 5.97 -17.41
CA ASN A 190 -31.05 5.54 -16.89
C ASN A 190 -32.16 6.17 -17.74
N VAL A 191 -33.04 5.34 -18.32
CA VAL A 191 -34.16 5.76 -19.19
C VAL A 191 -35.48 5.35 -18.59
N THR A 192 -36.57 6.07 -18.95
CA THR A 192 -37.93 5.81 -18.44
C THR A 192 -38.53 4.52 -19.01
N TYR A 193 -39.50 3.94 -18.30
CA TYR A 193 -40.25 2.77 -18.76
C TYR A 193 -41.20 3.08 -19.93
N GLU A 194 -41.67 4.32 -20.03
CA GLU A 194 -42.61 4.79 -21.07
C GLU A 194 -41.94 5.03 -22.42
N GLY A 195 -40.59 5.06 -22.45
CA GLY A 195 -39.83 5.31 -23.67
C GLY A 195 -39.64 4.07 -24.54
N ASP A 196 -39.25 4.30 -25.79
CA ASP A 196 -38.83 3.23 -26.71
C ASP A 196 -37.46 2.69 -26.30
N LEU A 197 -37.46 1.50 -25.68
CA LEU A 197 -36.25 0.86 -25.17
C LEU A 197 -35.27 0.45 -26.29
N ASP A 198 -35.81 -0.08 -27.39
CA ASP A 198 -34.95 -0.55 -28.51
C ASP A 198 -34.22 0.64 -29.14
N LYS A 199 -34.93 1.73 -29.32
CA LYS A 199 -34.34 2.99 -29.79
C LYS A 199 -33.33 3.57 -28.81
N ALA A 200 -33.62 3.50 -27.52
CA ALA A 200 -32.68 3.93 -26.47
C ALA A 200 -31.37 3.12 -26.51
N ILE A 201 -31.45 1.80 -26.70
CA ILE A 201 -30.30 0.91 -26.85
C ILE A 201 -29.50 1.27 -28.11
N GLU A 202 -30.16 1.46 -29.25
CA GLU A 202 -29.49 1.84 -30.52
C GLU A 202 -28.75 3.18 -30.37
N LEU A 203 -29.40 4.19 -29.83
CA LEU A 203 -28.81 5.52 -29.66
C LEU A 203 -27.61 5.49 -28.69
N THR A 204 -27.74 4.77 -27.58
CA THR A 204 -26.69 4.58 -26.60
C THR A 204 -25.50 3.84 -27.20
N LYS A 205 -25.74 2.76 -27.99
CA LYS A 205 -24.68 2.05 -28.71
C LYS A 205 -23.98 2.96 -29.72
N LYS A 206 -24.73 3.75 -30.48
CA LYS A 206 -24.19 4.71 -31.45
C LYS A 206 -23.30 5.76 -30.79
N ALA A 207 -23.73 6.32 -29.66
CA ALA A 207 -22.93 7.25 -28.87
C ALA A 207 -21.59 6.63 -28.45
N ALA A 208 -21.62 5.41 -27.93
CA ALA A 208 -20.42 4.70 -27.49
C ALA A 208 -19.46 4.41 -28.64
N VAL A 209 -19.97 3.86 -29.76
CA VAL A 209 -19.15 3.49 -30.93
C VAL A 209 -18.40 4.71 -31.48
N LYS A 210 -19.03 5.89 -31.47
CA LYS A 210 -18.40 7.14 -31.96
C LYS A 210 -17.07 7.45 -31.25
N HIS A 211 -17.02 7.27 -29.93
CA HIS A 211 -15.83 7.56 -29.11
C HIS A 211 -14.88 6.37 -28.94
N LEU A 212 -15.33 5.16 -29.33
CA LEU A 212 -14.56 3.93 -29.16
C LEU A 212 -13.95 3.40 -30.45
N GLN A 213 -14.09 4.09 -31.62
CA GLN A 213 -13.67 3.57 -32.92
C GLN A 213 -12.22 3.10 -32.98
N GLN A 214 -11.28 3.86 -32.38
CA GLN A 214 -9.87 3.47 -32.34
C GLN A 214 -9.66 2.19 -31.52
N TYR A 215 -10.31 2.09 -30.35
CA TYR A 215 -10.15 0.94 -29.45
C TYR A 215 -10.83 -0.32 -30.00
N ILE A 216 -11.95 -0.17 -30.72
CA ILE A 216 -12.61 -1.28 -31.41
C ILE A 216 -11.70 -1.85 -32.49
N LYS A 217 -10.98 -1.00 -33.25
CA LYS A 217 -10.04 -1.45 -34.30
C LYS A 217 -8.89 -2.27 -33.68
N GLU A 218 -8.37 -1.86 -32.52
CA GLU A 218 -7.24 -2.50 -31.86
C GLU A 218 -7.66 -3.78 -31.13
N THR A 219 -8.78 -3.75 -30.39
CA THR A 219 -9.24 -4.89 -29.58
C THR A 219 -10.11 -5.87 -30.34
N LYS A 220 -10.68 -5.47 -31.48
CA LYS A 220 -11.73 -6.19 -32.23
C LYS A 220 -12.97 -6.51 -31.38
N LYS A 221 -13.23 -5.71 -30.34
CA LYS A 221 -14.36 -5.88 -29.42
C LYS A 221 -15.26 -4.66 -29.49
N GLU A 222 -16.52 -4.87 -29.90
CA GLU A 222 -17.54 -3.84 -29.89
C GLU A 222 -18.09 -3.61 -28.47
N PRO A 223 -18.59 -2.39 -28.17
CA PRO A 223 -19.32 -2.12 -26.93
C PRO A 223 -20.62 -2.94 -26.87
N LYS A 224 -20.92 -3.45 -25.67
CA LYS A 224 -22.14 -4.24 -25.40
C LYS A 224 -23.05 -3.45 -24.48
N ILE A 225 -24.34 -3.37 -24.83
CA ILE A 225 -25.34 -2.80 -23.95
C ILE A 225 -25.92 -3.92 -23.08
N ARG A 226 -25.99 -3.66 -21.78
CA ARG A 226 -26.70 -4.51 -20.81
C ARG A 226 -27.85 -3.70 -20.22
N VAL A 227 -29.00 -4.34 -20.15
CA VAL A 227 -30.24 -3.73 -19.65
C VAL A 227 -30.52 -4.29 -18.27
N GLU A 228 -30.82 -3.43 -17.31
CA GLU A 228 -31.20 -3.78 -15.95
C GLU A 228 -32.38 -2.91 -15.51
N MET A 229 -33.48 -3.53 -15.08
CA MET A 229 -34.64 -2.82 -14.54
C MET A 229 -34.34 -2.32 -13.12
N LYS A 230 -34.72 -1.08 -12.82
CA LYS A 230 -34.57 -0.42 -11.53
C LYS A 230 -35.90 0.19 -11.08
N ASP A 231 -36.00 0.61 -9.83
CA ASP A 231 -37.25 1.10 -9.23
C ASP A 231 -37.86 2.29 -9.98
N SER A 232 -37.05 3.16 -10.60
CA SER A 232 -37.52 4.37 -11.25
C SER A 232 -37.19 4.45 -12.75
N GLY A 233 -36.74 3.33 -13.36
CA GLY A 233 -36.37 3.33 -14.76
C GLY A 233 -35.52 2.12 -15.15
N ILE A 234 -34.97 2.16 -16.34
CA ILE A 234 -34.16 1.08 -16.94
C ILE A 234 -32.73 1.58 -17.11
N ASP A 235 -31.76 0.88 -16.47
CA ASP A 235 -30.35 1.12 -16.65
C ASP A 235 -29.85 0.51 -17.97
N LEU A 236 -29.33 1.34 -18.84
CA LEU A 236 -28.58 0.94 -20.03
C LEU A 236 -27.08 1.01 -19.70
N LYS A 237 -26.47 -0.15 -19.45
CA LYS A 237 -25.07 -0.29 -19.09
C LYS A 237 -24.21 -0.54 -20.32
N VAL A 238 -23.49 0.47 -20.76
CA VAL A 238 -22.56 0.40 -21.89
C VAL A 238 -21.23 -0.16 -21.38
N ARG A 239 -20.94 -1.41 -21.74
CA ARG A 239 -19.67 -2.08 -21.42
C ARG A 239 -18.72 -2.04 -22.61
N PHE A 240 -17.50 -1.57 -22.38
CA PHE A 240 -16.50 -1.43 -23.42
C PHE A 240 -15.09 -1.66 -22.88
N TYR A 241 -14.13 -1.87 -23.79
CA TYR A 241 -12.72 -1.96 -23.47
C TYR A 241 -11.99 -0.69 -23.90
N ALA A 242 -11.20 -0.12 -23.01
CA ALA A 242 -10.32 1.01 -23.29
C ALA A 242 -9.05 0.89 -22.45
N PRO A 243 -7.95 1.57 -22.85
CA PRO A 243 -6.76 1.67 -22.01
C PRO A 243 -7.12 2.26 -20.64
N ILE A 244 -6.60 1.68 -19.57
CA ILE A 244 -6.99 2.05 -18.20
C ILE A 244 -6.80 3.54 -17.91
N ARG A 245 -5.78 4.16 -18.52
CA ARG A 245 -5.48 5.59 -18.39
C ARG A 245 -6.48 6.50 -19.11
N ASP A 246 -7.12 5.97 -20.16
CA ASP A 246 -8.10 6.72 -20.98
C ASP A 246 -9.53 6.62 -20.44
N ILE A 247 -9.81 5.67 -19.54
CA ILE A 247 -11.15 5.39 -19.03
C ILE A 247 -11.88 6.64 -18.52
N PRO A 248 -11.30 7.53 -17.69
CA PRO A 248 -12.01 8.70 -17.17
C PRO A 248 -12.52 9.59 -18.31
N ARG A 249 -11.66 9.90 -19.27
CA ARG A 249 -11.98 10.73 -20.42
C ARG A 249 -13.07 10.06 -21.29
N VAL A 250 -12.86 8.78 -21.63
CA VAL A 250 -13.80 8.03 -22.48
C VAL A 250 -15.17 7.90 -21.85
N LYS A 251 -15.25 7.64 -20.54
CA LYS A 251 -16.51 7.61 -19.79
C LYS A 251 -17.23 8.96 -19.87
N SER A 252 -16.52 10.04 -19.65
CA SER A 252 -17.06 11.41 -19.73
C SER A 252 -17.59 11.72 -21.13
N ASP A 253 -16.81 11.42 -22.17
CA ASP A 253 -17.17 11.67 -23.57
C ASP A 253 -18.42 10.87 -23.99
N ILE A 254 -18.46 9.58 -23.64
CA ILE A 254 -19.64 8.73 -23.91
C ILE A 254 -20.86 9.22 -23.16
N SER A 255 -20.74 9.58 -21.86
CA SER A 255 -21.85 10.07 -21.06
C SER A 255 -22.45 11.36 -21.64
N LYS A 256 -21.58 12.29 -22.05
CA LYS A 256 -21.98 13.52 -22.70
C LYS A 256 -22.70 13.27 -24.04
N GLU A 257 -22.14 12.40 -24.87
CA GLU A 257 -22.74 12.07 -26.18
C GLU A 257 -24.11 11.40 -26.00
N ILE A 258 -24.25 10.48 -25.04
CA ILE A 258 -25.53 9.84 -24.71
C ILE A 258 -26.56 10.93 -24.31
N TYR A 259 -26.16 11.88 -23.44
CA TYR A 259 -27.02 12.99 -23.04
C TYR A 259 -27.46 13.83 -24.25
N ASP A 260 -26.51 14.22 -25.11
CA ASP A 260 -26.76 15.08 -26.26
C ASP A 260 -27.67 14.41 -27.31
N ILE A 261 -27.53 13.10 -27.50
CA ILE A 261 -28.35 12.33 -28.45
C ILE A 261 -29.77 12.12 -27.90
N ILE A 262 -29.89 11.65 -26.66
CA ILE A 262 -31.22 11.35 -26.05
C ILE A 262 -32.05 12.63 -25.91
N LYS A 263 -31.45 13.74 -25.49
CA LYS A 263 -32.17 15.01 -25.33
C LYS A 263 -32.81 15.54 -26.63
N LYS A 264 -32.30 15.11 -27.78
CA LYS A 264 -32.85 15.50 -29.09
C LYS A 264 -34.02 14.62 -29.56
N GLN A 265 -34.29 13.54 -28.84
CA GLN A 265 -35.37 12.58 -29.16
C GLN A 265 -36.62 12.89 -28.34
N LYS A 266 -37.79 12.60 -28.91
CA LYS A 266 -39.06 12.70 -28.20
C LYS A 266 -39.52 11.38 -27.62
N GLU A 267 -38.99 10.26 -28.11
CA GLU A 267 -39.43 8.90 -27.82
C GLU A 267 -38.62 8.24 -26.69
N VAL A 268 -37.50 8.87 -26.28
CA VAL A 268 -36.62 8.38 -25.22
C VAL A 268 -36.38 9.51 -24.22
N ASN A 269 -36.64 9.25 -22.95
CA ASN A 269 -36.42 10.21 -21.88
C ASN A 269 -35.54 9.64 -20.78
N PHE A 270 -34.78 10.48 -20.11
CA PHE A 270 -34.06 10.07 -18.90
C PHE A 270 -35.01 9.85 -17.75
N ALA A 271 -34.78 8.78 -17.02
CA ALA A 271 -35.54 8.51 -15.81
C ALA A 271 -35.08 9.39 -14.65
N TYR A 272 -36.06 9.89 -13.91
CA TYR A 272 -35.85 10.59 -12.64
C TYR A 272 -36.40 9.72 -11.50
N PRO A 273 -35.95 9.90 -10.25
CA PRO A 273 -36.56 9.22 -9.11
C PRO A 273 -38.08 9.51 -9.07
N HIS A 274 -38.89 8.46 -9.08
CA HIS A 274 -40.36 8.57 -8.95
C HIS A 274 -40.78 8.11 -7.58
N THR A 275 -41.72 8.86 -6.96
CA THR A 275 -42.39 8.47 -5.71
C THR A 275 -43.87 8.54 -5.95
N GLU A 276 -44.58 7.42 -5.84
CA GLU A 276 -46.03 7.37 -5.87
C GLU A 276 -46.57 7.67 -4.46
N MET A 277 -47.39 8.74 -4.32
CA MET A 277 -48.08 9.06 -3.09
C MET A 277 -49.52 8.66 -3.17
N ILE A 278 -49.94 7.68 -2.42
CA ILE A 278 -51.35 7.29 -2.28
C ILE A 278 -51.99 8.16 -1.19
N ILE A 279 -52.80 9.10 -1.56
CA ILE A 279 -53.56 9.93 -0.63
C ILE A 279 -54.90 9.25 -0.36
N SER A 280 -55.03 8.66 0.80
CA SER A 280 -56.27 7.93 1.21
C SER A 280 -57.40 8.83 1.71
N ASP A 281 -57.17 10.13 1.90
CA ASP A 281 -58.12 11.08 2.44
C ASP A 281 -58.64 12.02 1.34
N GLU A 282 -59.93 11.93 1.00
CA GLU A 282 -60.55 12.74 -0.06
C GLU A 282 -60.41 14.25 0.15
N LYS A 283 -60.30 14.75 1.41
CA LYS A 283 -60.08 16.15 1.73
C LYS A 283 -58.64 16.62 1.42
N ALA A 284 -57.63 15.78 1.57
CA ALA A 284 -56.26 16.12 1.27
C ALA A 284 -55.99 16.21 -0.25
N SER A 285 -56.73 15.44 -1.07
CA SER A 285 -56.54 15.41 -2.53
C SER A 285 -57.04 16.73 -3.21
N SER A 286 -57.94 17.47 -2.60
CA SER A 286 -58.47 18.71 -3.16
C SER A 286 -57.47 19.92 -3.02
N ASP A 287 -56.60 19.88 -2.02
CA ASP A 287 -55.63 20.94 -1.78
C ASP A 287 -54.37 20.80 -2.67
N PHE A 288 -54.02 19.59 -3.09
CA PHE A 288 -52.92 19.37 -4.01
C PHE A 288 -53.26 19.72 -5.48
N LYS A 289 -54.51 19.67 -5.89
CA LYS A 289 -54.93 20.06 -7.24
C LYS A 289 -55.06 21.59 -7.45
N LYS A 290 -54.92 22.42 -6.39
CA LYS A 290 -55.01 23.88 -6.46
C LYS A 290 -53.67 24.61 -6.41
N LYS A 291 -52.55 23.91 -6.39
CA LYS A 291 -51.21 24.49 -6.55
C LYS A 291 -50.58 24.00 -7.85
#